data_071e0dd09776d08a4d9ee1e44d53cc4e
#
_entry.id   071e0dd09776d08a4d9ee1e44d53cc4e
#
_cell.length_a   1.000
_cell.length_b   1.000
_cell.length_c   1.000
_cell.angle_alpha   90.00
_cell.angle_beta   90.00
_cell.angle_gamma   90.00
#
_symmetry.space_group_name_H-M   'P 1'
#
loop_
_entity.id
_entity.type
_entity.pdbx_description
1 polymer ?
#
loop_
_entity_poly.entity_id
_entity_poly.type
_entity_poly.pdbx_seq_one_letter_code
_entity_poly.pdbx_strand_id
1 'polypeptide(L)'
;MKKCIICRKEKEQKEFSDEHVIPDSIGGYYHIYTVCKTCNSEMGSKVDSKLVNHYFTSFLRYELNIKGKTGDIPNPFNGTHILENDKETKIKLLLDENGIPKPYLLPKIKTTTKGNIKRIDISVDKNDKNKIPDIIKKIQKREKINQDTQINTEEEPTFIEFIPNIKMQKQLDIREFKIALLKIAYEYAVDSIDGYFEDAQAKIISKFLLETDFNKIDNFFIGSGFEKEIIKPLENLFDFEKKKTFINFNEL
;
A
#
# COMPACT_ATOMS: atom_id res chain seq x y z
N MET A 1 -7.74 -19.61 35.01
CA MET A 1 -7.63 -20.03 33.58
C MET A 1 -8.72 -19.33 32.79
N LYS A 2 -8.38 -18.84 31.61
CA LYS A 2 -9.31 -18.16 30.68
C LYS A 2 -9.11 -18.76 29.29
N LYS A 3 -10.16 -18.89 28.50
CA LYS A 3 -10.05 -19.37 27.12
C LYS A 3 -9.72 -18.23 26.17
N CYS A 4 -8.74 -18.42 25.29
CA CYS A 4 -8.46 -17.50 24.20
C CYS A 4 -9.53 -17.64 23.11
N ILE A 5 -10.09 -16.53 22.65
CA ILE A 5 -11.18 -16.56 21.65
C ILE A 5 -10.70 -17.02 20.27
N ILE A 6 -9.43 -16.89 19.93
CA ILE A 6 -8.86 -17.31 18.64
C ILE A 6 -8.46 -18.81 18.70
N CYS A 7 -7.50 -19.21 19.53
CA CYS A 7 -7.04 -20.61 19.56
C CYS A 7 -7.90 -21.53 20.45
N ARG A 8 -8.85 -20.99 21.20
CA ARG A 8 -9.80 -21.68 22.09
C ARG A 8 -9.15 -22.50 23.22
N LYS A 9 -7.83 -22.32 23.43
CA LYS A 9 -7.07 -22.99 24.50
C LYS A 9 -7.20 -22.23 25.81
N GLU A 10 -7.27 -22.97 26.93
CA GLU A 10 -7.17 -22.38 28.26
C GLU A 10 -5.74 -21.96 28.56
N LYS A 11 -5.61 -20.77 29.14
CA LYS A 11 -4.33 -20.14 29.45
C LYS A 11 -4.42 -19.36 30.76
N GLU A 12 -3.26 -19.06 31.35
CA GLU A 12 -3.20 -18.18 32.51
C GLU A 12 -3.45 -16.72 32.11
N GLN A 13 -3.96 -15.91 33.05
CA GLN A 13 -4.28 -14.49 32.79
C GLN A 13 -3.08 -13.68 32.25
N LYS A 14 -1.87 -13.98 32.72
CA LYS A 14 -0.62 -13.31 32.26
C LYS A 14 -0.27 -13.57 30.78
N GLU A 15 -0.85 -14.59 30.17
CA GLU A 15 -0.64 -14.94 28.75
C GLU A 15 -1.56 -14.16 27.78
N PHE A 16 -2.47 -13.37 28.31
CA PHE A 16 -3.32 -12.51 27.52
C PHE A 16 -2.69 -11.12 27.36
N SER A 17 -3.06 -10.44 26.31
CA SER A 17 -2.60 -9.08 26.01
C SER A 17 -3.79 -8.21 25.60
N ASP A 18 -3.55 -6.94 25.59
CA ASP A 18 -4.41 -5.96 25.00
C ASP A 18 -4.49 -6.19 23.48
N GLU A 19 -5.68 -6.42 22.96
CA GLU A 19 -5.99 -6.62 21.56
C GLU A 19 -6.87 -5.49 21.08
N HIS A 20 -6.46 -4.83 20.00
CA HIS A 20 -7.28 -3.86 19.30
C HIS A 20 -8.13 -4.58 18.26
N VAL A 21 -9.44 -4.60 18.45
CA VAL A 21 -10.38 -5.22 17.49
C VAL A 21 -10.23 -4.60 16.10
N ILE A 22 -10.16 -3.28 16.04
CA ILE A 22 -9.72 -2.52 14.87
C ILE A 22 -8.30 -2.05 15.14
N PRO A 23 -7.31 -2.27 14.25
CA PRO A 23 -5.94 -1.86 14.51
C PRO A 23 -5.79 -0.39 14.88
N ASP A 24 -5.06 -0.10 15.95
CA ASP A 24 -4.74 1.25 16.43
C ASP A 24 -4.13 2.15 15.34
N SER A 25 -3.28 1.58 14.46
CA SER A 25 -2.66 2.31 13.35
C SER A 25 -3.61 2.88 12.30
N ILE A 26 -4.88 2.48 12.36
CA ILE A 26 -5.96 3.03 11.52
C ILE A 26 -7.05 3.72 12.35
N GLY A 27 -6.73 4.04 13.61
CA GLY A 27 -7.62 4.80 14.50
C GLY A 27 -8.55 3.94 15.35
N GLY A 28 -8.31 2.63 15.45
CA GLY A 28 -9.09 1.74 16.32
C GLY A 28 -8.84 2.04 17.80
N TYR A 29 -9.91 2.11 18.58
CA TYR A 29 -9.88 2.37 20.03
C TYR A 29 -10.58 1.31 20.85
N TYR A 30 -11.23 0.33 20.22
CA TYR A 30 -11.94 -0.73 20.91
C TYR A 30 -10.98 -1.87 21.29
N HIS A 31 -10.87 -2.12 22.59
CA HIS A 31 -9.91 -3.06 23.17
C HIS A 31 -10.59 -4.25 23.79
N ILE A 32 -10.02 -5.43 23.64
CA ILE A 32 -10.43 -6.65 24.32
C ILE A 32 -9.22 -7.36 24.95
N TYR A 33 -9.47 -8.11 26.03
CA TYR A 33 -8.44 -8.85 26.77
C TYR A 33 -8.73 -10.36 26.76
N THR A 34 -9.27 -10.84 25.65
CA THR A 34 -9.71 -12.23 25.45
C THR A 34 -8.85 -12.98 24.44
N VAL A 35 -7.86 -12.29 23.84
CA VAL A 35 -6.89 -12.87 22.91
C VAL A 35 -5.54 -13.10 23.61
N CYS A 36 -4.97 -14.29 23.48
CA CYS A 36 -3.65 -14.57 24.06
C CYS A 36 -2.54 -13.91 23.23
N LYS A 37 -1.41 -13.61 23.88
CA LYS A 37 -0.24 -12.92 23.28
C LYS A 37 0.23 -13.56 21.97
N THR A 38 0.25 -14.90 21.91
CA THR A 38 0.64 -15.62 20.69
C THR A 38 -0.33 -15.33 19.55
N CYS A 39 -1.64 -15.49 19.80
CA CYS A 39 -2.65 -15.21 18.78
C CYS A 39 -2.69 -13.74 18.39
N ASN A 40 -2.59 -12.82 19.34
CA ASN A 40 -2.52 -11.39 19.06
C ASN A 40 -1.33 -11.07 18.13
N SER A 41 -0.13 -11.57 18.45
CA SER A 41 1.05 -11.35 17.59
C SER A 41 0.88 -11.97 16.19
N GLU A 42 0.27 -13.16 16.09
CA GLU A 42 0.02 -13.79 14.80
C GLU A 42 -1.05 -13.05 13.98
N MET A 43 -2.17 -12.65 14.60
CA MET A 43 -3.20 -11.84 13.92
C MET A 43 -2.62 -10.50 13.47
N GLY A 44 -1.87 -9.81 14.34
CA GLY A 44 -1.21 -8.54 14.01
C GLY A 44 -0.30 -8.65 12.77
N SER A 45 0.50 -9.71 12.68
CA SER A 45 1.43 -9.90 11.57
C SER A 45 0.78 -10.42 10.29
N LYS A 46 -0.18 -11.35 10.39
CA LYS A 46 -0.76 -12.04 9.23
C LYS A 46 -2.04 -11.40 8.70
N VAL A 47 -2.83 -10.76 9.57
CA VAL A 47 -4.16 -10.23 9.24
C VAL A 47 -4.18 -8.71 9.33
N ASP A 48 -3.89 -8.12 10.49
CA ASP A 48 -3.99 -6.67 10.69
C ASP A 48 -3.00 -5.91 9.82
N SER A 49 -1.77 -6.42 9.66
CA SER A 49 -0.79 -5.81 8.76
C SER A 49 -1.28 -5.72 7.31
N LYS A 50 -2.08 -6.69 6.86
CA LYS A 50 -2.67 -6.72 5.53
C LYS A 50 -3.74 -5.63 5.36
N LEU A 51 -4.61 -5.46 6.38
CA LEU A 51 -5.59 -4.39 6.41
C LEU A 51 -4.92 -3.02 6.43
N VAL A 52 -3.96 -2.82 7.35
CA VAL A 52 -3.27 -1.54 7.55
C VAL A 52 -2.52 -1.09 6.29
N ASN A 53 -1.89 -2.04 5.59
CA ASN A 53 -1.11 -1.78 4.37
C ASN A 53 -1.94 -1.91 3.09
N HIS A 54 -3.21 -2.26 3.18
CA HIS A 54 -4.07 -2.36 2.01
C HIS A 54 -4.22 -0.99 1.32
N TYR A 55 -4.32 -1.00 0.00
CA TYR A 55 -4.40 0.23 -0.78
C TYR A 55 -5.58 1.12 -0.35
N PHE A 56 -6.77 0.54 -0.16
CA PHE A 56 -7.93 1.29 0.32
C PHE A 56 -7.71 1.92 1.68
N THR A 57 -7.14 1.18 2.61
CA THR A 57 -6.84 1.70 3.94
C THR A 57 -5.80 2.83 3.89
N SER A 58 -4.74 2.65 3.09
CA SER A 58 -3.73 3.69 2.87
C SER A 58 -4.35 4.95 2.27
N PHE A 59 -5.29 4.77 1.36
CA PHE A 59 -6.00 5.87 0.73
C PHE A 59 -6.91 6.61 1.71
N LEU A 60 -7.74 5.87 2.47
CA LEU A 60 -8.60 6.45 3.51
C LEU A 60 -7.78 7.19 4.59
N ARG A 61 -6.65 6.61 5.01
CA ARG A 61 -5.75 7.27 5.97
C ARG A 61 -5.17 8.56 5.42
N TYR A 62 -4.82 8.57 4.14
CA TYR A 62 -4.35 9.78 3.46
C TYR A 62 -5.43 10.86 3.44
N GLU A 63 -6.65 10.54 2.98
CA GLU A 63 -7.78 11.46 2.90
C GLU A 63 -8.22 12.01 4.26
N LEU A 64 -8.27 11.13 5.26
CA LEU A 64 -8.72 11.47 6.61
C LEU A 64 -7.58 11.96 7.51
N ASN A 65 -6.36 12.10 6.98
CA ASN A 65 -5.17 12.53 7.72
C ASN A 65 -4.87 11.65 8.95
N ILE A 66 -5.13 10.34 8.85
CA ILE A 66 -4.90 9.38 9.94
C ILE A 66 -3.44 8.96 9.97
N LYS A 67 -2.73 9.41 11.00
CA LYS A 67 -1.32 9.06 11.24
C LYS A 67 -1.19 7.65 11.81
N GLY A 68 -0.18 6.92 11.36
CA GLY A 68 0.20 5.65 11.96
C GLY A 68 1.01 5.82 13.24
N LYS A 69 1.46 4.71 13.82
CA LYS A 69 2.30 4.70 15.05
C LYS A 69 3.60 5.50 14.91
N THR A 70 4.15 5.61 13.70
CA THR A 70 5.33 6.42 13.39
C THR A 70 5.04 7.90 13.21
N GLY A 71 3.78 8.30 13.26
CA GLY A 71 3.35 9.67 13.00
C GLY A 71 3.16 10.01 11.53
N ASP A 72 3.43 9.05 10.63
CA ASP A 72 3.38 9.26 9.19
C ASP A 72 2.00 8.95 8.61
N ILE A 73 1.65 9.71 7.58
CA ILE A 73 0.51 9.44 6.72
C ILE A 73 1.02 8.62 5.52
N PRO A 74 0.39 7.49 5.19
CA PRO A 74 0.83 6.69 4.05
C PRO A 74 0.64 7.45 2.73
N ASN A 75 1.58 7.28 1.82
CA ASN A 75 1.41 7.75 0.45
C ASN A 75 0.72 6.67 -0.40
N PRO A 76 -0.59 6.80 -0.70
CA PRO A 76 -1.32 5.81 -1.50
C PRO A 76 -0.86 5.78 -2.96
N PHE A 77 -0.19 6.83 -3.43
CA PHE A 77 0.36 6.94 -4.78
C PHE A 77 1.77 6.34 -4.90
N ASN A 78 2.27 5.73 -3.82
CA ASN A 78 3.61 5.14 -3.83
C ASN A 78 3.76 4.08 -4.93
N GLY A 79 4.91 4.11 -5.60
CA GLY A 79 5.26 3.22 -6.70
C GLY A 79 5.93 3.97 -7.84
N THR A 80 6.28 3.21 -8.88
CA THR A 80 6.80 3.76 -10.13
C THR A 80 5.70 3.75 -11.16
N HIS A 81 5.42 4.91 -11.73
CA HIS A 81 4.40 5.11 -12.74
C HIS A 81 5.07 5.47 -14.07
N ILE A 82 4.36 5.25 -15.16
CA ILE A 82 4.79 5.63 -16.50
C ILE A 82 3.91 6.76 -17.02
N LEU A 83 4.45 7.59 -17.89
CA LEU A 83 3.66 8.58 -18.60
C LEU A 83 2.82 7.91 -19.68
N GLU A 84 1.61 8.39 -19.88
CA GLU A 84 0.71 7.85 -20.91
C GLU A 84 1.31 7.99 -22.32
N ASN A 85 1.93 9.14 -22.58
CA ASN A 85 2.50 9.49 -23.88
C ASN A 85 3.98 9.13 -24.03
N ASP A 86 4.68 8.70 -22.97
CA ASP A 86 6.08 8.25 -22.98
C ASP A 86 6.30 7.12 -21.99
N LYS A 87 6.12 5.88 -22.46
CA LYS A 87 6.26 4.66 -21.64
C LYS A 87 7.68 4.42 -21.11
N GLU A 88 8.68 5.10 -21.64
CA GLU A 88 10.07 4.99 -21.18
C GLU A 88 10.32 5.90 -19.98
N THR A 89 9.58 7.00 -19.86
CA THR A 89 9.73 7.93 -18.75
C THR A 89 9.00 7.43 -17.52
N LYS A 90 9.76 7.23 -16.45
CA LYS A 90 9.29 6.74 -15.16
C LYS A 90 9.24 7.88 -14.15
N ILE A 91 8.18 7.93 -13.39
CA ILE A 91 7.98 8.92 -12.34
C ILE A 91 7.53 8.27 -11.03
N LYS A 92 7.73 8.97 -9.93
CA LYS A 92 7.10 8.70 -8.64
C LYS A 92 6.22 9.88 -8.27
N LEU A 93 5.18 9.62 -7.48
CA LEU A 93 4.42 10.68 -6.82
C LEU A 93 4.89 10.76 -5.37
N LEU A 94 5.58 11.84 -5.04
CA LEU A 94 6.02 12.13 -3.68
C LEU A 94 5.04 13.12 -3.06
N LEU A 95 4.75 12.96 -1.77
CA LEU A 95 3.94 13.94 -1.06
C LEU A 95 4.84 15.11 -0.64
N ASP A 96 4.39 16.34 -0.88
CA ASP A 96 5.03 17.53 -0.35
C ASP A 96 4.69 17.72 1.15
N GLU A 97 5.16 18.79 1.77
CA GLU A 97 4.94 19.13 3.17
C GLU A 97 3.45 19.30 3.54
N ASN A 98 2.61 19.59 2.56
CA ASN A 98 1.16 19.72 2.72
C ASN A 98 0.42 18.40 2.38
N GLY A 99 1.15 17.32 2.08
CA GLY A 99 0.57 16.05 1.66
C GLY A 99 0.11 16.02 0.21
N ILE A 100 0.43 17.04 -0.61
CA ILE A 100 0.00 17.10 -2.00
C ILE A 100 0.94 16.26 -2.87
N PRO A 101 0.41 15.35 -3.72
CA PRO A 101 1.23 14.55 -4.61
C PRO A 101 1.95 15.41 -5.64
N LYS A 102 3.26 15.32 -5.69
CA LYS A 102 4.12 15.99 -6.67
C LYS A 102 4.83 14.94 -7.53
N PRO A 103 4.83 15.10 -8.85
CA PRO A 103 5.58 14.21 -9.73
C PRO A 103 7.08 14.42 -9.54
N TYR A 104 7.80 13.32 -9.45
CA TYR A 104 9.25 13.27 -9.38
C TYR A 104 9.76 12.36 -10.49
N LEU A 105 10.58 12.94 -11.39
CA LEU A 105 11.14 12.22 -12.53
C LEU A 105 12.29 11.31 -12.10
N LEU A 106 12.16 10.01 -12.39
CA LEU A 106 13.27 9.10 -12.20
C LEU A 106 14.31 9.31 -13.31
N PRO A 107 15.62 9.21 -13.01
CA PRO A 107 16.68 9.38 -14.00
C PRO A 107 16.47 8.48 -15.22
N LYS A 108 16.41 9.08 -16.41
CA LYS A 108 16.33 8.39 -17.69
C LYS A 108 17.66 8.61 -18.45
N ILE A 109 18.26 7.52 -18.87
CA ILE A 109 19.50 7.52 -19.62
C ILE A 109 19.24 6.83 -20.94
N LYS A 110 19.46 7.54 -22.04
CA LYS A 110 19.33 7.01 -23.39
C LYS A 110 20.69 7.07 -24.08
N THR A 111 21.17 5.93 -24.57
CA THR A 111 22.42 5.84 -25.30
C THR A 111 22.12 5.57 -26.76
N THR A 112 22.67 6.39 -27.64
CA THR A 112 22.55 6.22 -29.08
C THR A 112 23.97 6.14 -29.67
N THR A 113 24.23 5.12 -30.50
CA THR A 113 25.54 4.95 -31.16
C THR A 113 25.36 5.12 -32.67
N LYS A 114 26.17 5.99 -33.27
CA LYS A 114 26.18 6.20 -34.72
C LYS A 114 27.65 6.18 -35.20
N GLY A 115 28.05 5.09 -35.83
CA GLY A 115 29.45 4.85 -36.16
C GLY A 115 30.31 4.80 -34.89
N ASN A 116 31.37 5.61 -34.85
CA ASN A 116 32.25 5.72 -33.69
C ASN A 116 31.82 6.75 -32.66
N ILE A 117 30.71 7.43 -32.89
CA ILE A 117 30.17 8.45 -31.98
C ILE A 117 29.10 7.82 -31.09
N LYS A 118 29.26 7.96 -29.78
CA LYS A 118 28.31 7.55 -28.78
C LYS A 118 27.71 8.81 -28.10
N ARG A 119 26.39 8.98 -28.23
CA ARG A 119 25.66 10.04 -27.58
C ARG A 119 24.92 9.47 -26.39
N ILE A 120 24.97 10.17 -25.25
CA ILE A 120 24.28 9.81 -24.02
C ILE A 120 23.40 10.98 -23.60
N ASP A 121 22.11 10.79 -23.69
CA ASP A 121 21.13 11.77 -23.22
C ASP A 121 20.70 11.40 -21.79
N ILE A 122 20.80 12.35 -20.86
CA ILE A 122 20.49 12.17 -19.44
C ILE A 122 19.34 13.14 -19.09
N SER A 123 18.23 12.58 -18.64
CA SER A 123 17.12 13.38 -18.11
C SER A 123 16.96 13.07 -16.62
N VAL A 124 16.89 14.08 -15.79
CA VAL A 124 16.71 13.99 -14.34
C VAL A 124 15.67 14.98 -13.87
N ASP A 125 15.10 14.73 -12.69
CA ASP A 125 14.28 15.72 -12.01
C ASP A 125 15.07 17.01 -11.74
N LYS A 126 14.40 18.15 -11.77
CA LYS A 126 15.02 19.46 -11.51
C LYS A 126 15.77 19.47 -10.17
N ASN A 127 15.22 18.81 -9.16
CA ASN A 127 15.82 18.74 -7.83
C ASN A 127 17.09 17.89 -7.77
N ASP A 128 17.35 17.08 -8.81
CA ASP A 128 18.51 16.19 -8.92
C ASP A 128 19.61 16.70 -9.87
N LYS A 129 19.52 17.96 -10.27
CA LYS A 129 20.54 18.56 -11.15
C LYS A 129 21.98 18.37 -10.63
N ASN A 130 22.17 18.48 -9.32
CA ASN A 130 23.45 18.28 -8.65
C ASN A 130 23.97 16.82 -8.71
N LYS A 131 23.12 15.85 -9.01
CA LYS A 131 23.49 14.42 -9.11
C LYS A 131 24.00 14.04 -10.51
N ILE A 132 23.89 14.92 -11.51
CA ILE A 132 24.32 14.64 -12.89
C ILE A 132 25.78 14.19 -12.96
N PRO A 133 26.76 14.84 -12.29
CA PRO A 133 28.16 14.40 -12.33
C PRO A 133 28.35 12.96 -11.85
N ASP A 134 27.64 12.55 -10.81
CA ASP A 134 27.73 11.19 -10.29
C ASP A 134 27.05 10.17 -11.21
N ILE A 135 25.98 10.57 -11.88
CA ILE A 135 25.33 9.73 -12.91
C ILE A 135 26.30 9.51 -14.07
N ILE A 136 26.99 10.56 -14.55
CA ILE A 136 28.00 10.47 -15.61
C ILE A 136 29.11 9.51 -15.21
N LYS A 137 29.70 9.64 -14.01
CA LYS A 137 30.73 8.74 -13.51
C LYS A 137 30.27 7.28 -13.50
N LYS A 138 29.02 7.01 -13.06
CA LYS A 138 28.45 5.66 -13.07
C LYS A 138 28.29 5.11 -14.49
N ILE A 139 27.88 5.95 -15.44
CA ILE A 139 27.76 5.57 -16.86
C ILE A 139 29.14 5.24 -17.44
N GLN A 140 30.10 6.10 -17.23
CA GLN A 140 31.51 5.87 -17.68
C GLN A 140 32.03 4.52 -17.19
N LYS A 141 31.85 4.22 -15.90
CA LYS A 141 32.25 2.94 -15.31
C LYS A 141 31.53 1.74 -15.93
N ARG A 142 30.21 1.85 -16.13
CA ARG A 142 29.37 0.78 -16.71
C ARG A 142 29.76 0.49 -18.16
N GLU A 143 29.94 1.55 -18.93
CA GLU A 143 30.24 1.47 -20.37
C GLU A 143 31.74 1.29 -20.65
N LYS A 144 32.59 1.15 -19.62
CA LYS A 144 34.04 1.03 -19.70
C LYS A 144 34.70 2.13 -20.55
N ILE A 145 34.14 3.35 -20.48
CA ILE A 145 34.71 4.52 -21.16
C ILE A 145 35.96 4.93 -20.42
N ASN A 146 37.06 5.07 -21.15
CA ASN A 146 38.34 5.50 -20.57
C ASN A 146 38.20 6.89 -19.95
N GLN A 147 38.79 7.11 -18.76
CA GLN A 147 38.72 8.40 -18.05
C GLN A 147 39.33 9.56 -18.87
N ASP A 148 40.26 9.26 -19.78
CA ASP A 148 40.87 10.23 -20.66
C ASP A 148 40.05 10.55 -21.92
N THR A 149 38.87 9.92 -22.08
CA THR A 149 37.95 10.23 -23.19
C THR A 149 37.38 11.62 -23.00
N GLN A 150 37.65 12.52 -23.94
CA GLN A 150 37.01 13.84 -23.95
C GLN A 150 35.51 13.69 -24.03
N ILE A 151 34.83 14.07 -22.95
CA ILE A 151 33.37 14.18 -22.94
C ILE A 151 33.04 15.60 -23.34
N ASN A 152 32.58 15.80 -24.55
CA ASN A 152 32.00 17.06 -24.96
C ASN A 152 30.62 17.16 -24.32
N THR A 153 30.49 17.94 -23.26
CA THR A 153 29.19 18.39 -22.75
C THR A 153 28.76 19.58 -23.62
N GLU A 154 28.12 19.29 -24.74
CA GLU A 154 27.88 20.29 -25.78
C GLU A 154 26.75 21.27 -25.45
N GLU A 155 25.97 21.04 -24.42
CA GLU A 155 24.78 21.89 -24.18
C GLU A 155 24.59 22.22 -22.70
N GLU A 156 24.22 23.46 -22.45
CA GLU A 156 23.63 23.84 -21.15
C GLU A 156 22.35 23.01 -20.90
N PRO A 157 22.08 22.58 -19.65
CA PRO A 157 20.92 21.78 -19.37
C PRO A 157 19.64 22.52 -19.76
N THR A 158 18.87 21.92 -20.65
CA THR A 158 17.55 22.44 -21.05
C THR A 158 16.51 22.05 -20.00
N PHE A 159 15.75 23.04 -19.52
CA PHE A 159 14.64 22.81 -18.61
C PHE A 159 13.35 22.66 -19.41
N ILE A 160 12.64 21.57 -19.18
CA ILE A 160 11.34 21.30 -19.78
C ILE A 160 10.31 21.22 -18.64
N GLU A 161 9.31 22.08 -18.70
CA GLU A 161 8.14 22.00 -17.82
C GLU A 161 7.01 21.29 -18.56
N PHE A 162 6.41 20.30 -17.92
CA PHE A 162 5.27 19.59 -18.48
C PHE A 162 4.32 19.14 -17.36
N ILE A 163 3.05 19.04 -17.68
CA ILE A 163 2.06 18.43 -16.80
C ILE A 163 2.00 16.94 -17.15
N PRO A 164 2.45 16.05 -16.26
CA PRO A 164 2.49 14.64 -16.57
C PRO A 164 1.08 14.03 -16.59
N ASN A 165 0.72 13.40 -17.69
CA ASN A 165 -0.45 12.54 -17.73
C ASN A 165 -0.04 11.13 -17.28
N ILE A 166 -0.46 10.74 -16.07
CA ILE A 166 0.03 9.52 -15.39
C ILE A 166 -1.06 8.46 -15.46
N LYS A 167 -0.71 7.32 -15.99
CA LYS A 167 -1.55 6.12 -15.88
C LYS A 167 -1.11 5.31 -14.68
N MET A 168 -2.00 5.18 -13.70
CA MET A 168 -1.80 4.34 -12.54
C MET A 168 -2.74 3.13 -12.62
N GLN A 169 -2.18 1.93 -12.44
CA GLN A 169 -2.93 0.70 -12.35
C GLN A 169 -2.46 -0.07 -11.11
N LYS A 170 -3.40 -0.46 -10.26
CA LYS A 170 -3.13 -1.27 -9.07
C LYS A 170 -3.95 -2.54 -9.15
N GLN A 171 -3.30 -3.67 -8.89
CA GLN A 171 -4.00 -4.93 -8.64
C GLN A 171 -4.22 -5.03 -7.13
N LEU A 172 -5.46 -5.26 -6.73
CA LEU A 172 -5.85 -5.34 -5.33
C LEU A 172 -6.27 -6.77 -5.01
N ASP A 173 -5.76 -7.31 -3.91
CA ASP A 173 -6.25 -8.59 -3.37
C ASP A 173 -7.26 -8.29 -2.26
N ILE A 174 -8.53 -8.33 -2.60
CA ILE A 174 -9.63 -8.07 -1.68
C ILE A 174 -9.75 -9.16 -0.59
N ARG A 175 -9.16 -10.34 -0.79
CA ARG A 175 -9.21 -11.44 0.19
C ARG A 175 -8.47 -11.07 1.47
N GLU A 176 -7.33 -10.37 1.34
CA GLU A 176 -6.58 -9.85 2.48
C GLU A 176 -7.39 -8.84 3.30
N PHE A 177 -8.20 -8.03 2.63
CA PHE A 177 -9.11 -7.10 3.27
C PHE A 177 -10.28 -7.82 3.95
N LYS A 178 -10.91 -8.78 3.27
CA LYS A 178 -12.04 -9.57 3.79
C LYS A 178 -11.69 -10.32 5.07
N ILE A 179 -10.50 -10.96 5.16
CA ILE A 179 -10.14 -11.71 6.36
C ILE A 179 -9.96 -10.81 7.58
N ALA A 180 -9.45 -9.60 7.38
CA ALA A 180 -9.33 -8.62 8.46
C ALA A 180 -10.71 -8.13 8.93
N LEU A 181 -11.64 -7.89 8.01
CA LEU A 181 -13.02 -7.57 8.37
C LEU A 181 -13.69 -8.73 9.11
N LEU A 182 -13.44 -9.99 8.71
CA LEU A 182 -13.95 -11.16 9.43
C LEU A 182 -13.39 -11.25 10.84
N LYS A 183 -12.08 -10.97 11.04
CA LYS A 183 -11.46 -10.90 12.38
C LYS A 183 -12.14 -9.86 13.24
N ILE A 184 -12.32 -8.64 12.73
CA ILE A 184 -12.98 -7.54 13.43
C ILE A 184 -14.40 -7.92 13.84
N ALA A 185 -15.19 -8.43 12.90
CA ALA A 185 -16.56 -8.83 13.16
C ALA A 185 -16.64 -9.97 14.19
N TYR A 186 -15.75 -10.95 14.11
CA TYR A 186 -15.69 -12.06 15.04
C TYR A 186 -15.34 -11.62 16.46
N GLU A 187 -14.28 -10.84 16.63
CA GLU A 187 -13.83 -10.38 17.94
C GLU A 187 -14.87 -9.48 18.60
N TYR A 188 -15.47 -8.58 17.83
CA TYR A 188 -16.56 -7.74 18.32
C TYR A 188 -17.80 -8.56 18.72
N ALA A 189 -18.20 -9.54 17.90
CA ALA A 189 -19.35 -10.38 18.19
C ALA A 189 -19.14 -11.25 19.44
N VAL A 190 -17.94 -11.82 19.62
CA VAL A 190 -17.62 -12.60 20.82
C VAL A 190 -17.63 -11.75 22.08
N ASP A 191 -17.22 -10.49 21.99
CA ASP A 191 -17.20 -9.58 23.13
C ASP A 191 -18.60 -9.00 23.46
N SER A 192 -19.44 -8.77 22.45
CA SER A 192 -20.69 -8.03 22.57
C SER A 192 -21.94 -8.90 22.64
N ILE A 193 -21.88 -10.17 22.20
CA ILE A 193 -23.03 -11.08 22.14
C ILE A 193 -22.84 -12.24 23.10
N ASP A 194 -23.65 -12.30 24.14
CA ASP A 194 -23.61 -13.36 25.12
C ASP A 194 -23.78 -14.75 24.48
N GLY A 195 -22.88 -15.66 24.84
CA GLY A 195 -22.89 -17.04 24.35
C GLY A 195 -22.37 -17.23 22.91
N TYR A 196 -22.12 -16.18 22.13
CA TYR A 196 -21.63 -16.32 20.75
C TYR A 196 -20.34 -17.11 20.65
N PHE A 197 -19.45 -17.01 21.62
CA PHE A 197 -18.22 -17.80 21.66
C PHE A 197 -18.45 -19.32 21.54
N GLU A 198 -19.55 -19.85 22.08
CA GLU A 198 -19.89 -21.28 22.00
C GLU A 198 -20.70 -21.65 20.74
N ASP A 199 -21.09 -20.66 19.95
CA ASP A 199 -21.81 -20.90 18.69
C ASP A 199 -20.98 -21.70 17.68
N ALA A 200 -21.66 -22.48 16.84
CA ALA A 200 -21.00 -23.31 15.82
C ALA A 200 -20.25 -22.47 14.79
N GLN A 201 -20.81 -21.33 14.37
CA GLN A 201 -20.15 -20.43 13.43
C GLN A 201 -18.93 -19.75 14.04
N ALA A 202 -19.01 -19.35 15.31
CA ALA A 202 -17.86 -18.81 16.04
C ALA A 202 -16.70 -19.81 16.11
N LYS A 203 -16.98 -21.10 16.26
CA LYS A 203 -15.97 -22.18 16.23
C LYS A 203 -15.32 -22.32 14.86
N ILE A 204 -16.12 -22.24 13.80
CA ILE A 204 -15.62 -22.31 12.42
C ILE A 204 -14.74 -21.06 12.11
N ILE A 205 -15.21 -19.87 12.47
CA ILE A 205 -14.48 -18.62 12.21
C ILE A 205 -13.15 -18.59 13.00
N SER A 206 -13.17 -18.94 14.29
CA SER A 206 -11.93 -18.96 15.09
C SER A 206 -10.88 -19.92 14.53
N LYS A 207 -11.31 -21.11 14.08
CA LYS A 207 -10.42 -22.06 13.40
C LYS A 207 -9.86 -21.50 12.10
N PHE A 208 -10.72 -20.88 11.28
CA PHE A 208 -10.30 -20.27 10.02
C PHE A 208 -9.28 -19.14 10.23
N LEU A 209 -9.53 -18.24 11.20
CA LEU A 209 -8.59 -17.17 11.54
C LEU A 209 -7.24 -17.74 12.03
N LEU A 210 -7.25 -18.83 12.79
CA LEU A 210 -6.01 -19.47 13.24
C LEU A 210 -5.20 -20.08 12.08
N GLU A 211 -5.88 -20.66 11.08
CA GLU A 211 -5.25 -21.24 9.88
C GLU A 211 -4.76 -20.16 8.91
N THR A 212 -5.42 -19.00 8.89
CA THR A 212 -5.13 -17.86 7.99
C THR A 212 -5.03 -18.25 6.50
N ASP A 213 -5.95 -19.09 6.02
CA ASP A 213 -6.00 -19.51 4.62
C ASP A 213 -6.83 -18.52 3.78
N PHE A 214 -6.17 -17.52 3.20
CA PHE A 214 -6.82 -16.47 2.40
C PHE A 214 -7.65 -17.01 1.22
N ASN A 215 -7.35 -18.20 0.71
CA ASN A 215 -8.08 -18.76 -0.43
C ASN A 215 -9.49 -19.27 -0.04
N LYS A 216 -9.72 -19.52 1.25
CA LYS A 216 -11.02 -19.98 1.76
C LYS A 216 -11.90 -18.85 2.28
N ILE A 217 -11.47 -17.60 2.20
CA ILE A 217 -12.25 -16.46 2.73
C ILE A 217 -13.60 -16.31 2.04
N ASP A 218 -13.70 -16.70 0.78
CA ASP A 218 -14.94 -16.61 0.02
C ASP A 218 -16.04 -17.58 0.50
N ASN A 219 -15.71 -18.51 1.40
CA ASN A 219 -16.70 -19.33 2.13
C ASN A 219 -17.47 -18.52 3.18
N PHE A 220 -17.02 -17.30 3.49
CA PHE A 220 -17.66 -16.40 4.44
C PHE A 220 -18.27 -15.21 3.70
N PHE A 221 -19.53 -14.92 4.01
CA PHE A 221 -20.16 -13.70 3.53
C PHE A 221 -19.75 -12.53 4.46
N ILE A 222 -19.04 -11.55 3.92
CA ILE A 222 -18.49 -10.39 4.67
C ILE A 222 -19.11 -9.07 4.16
N GLY A 223 -20.24 -9.13 3.52
CA GLY A 223 -20.92 -7.96 2.94
C GLY A 223 -20.74 -7.87 1.43
N SER A 224 -21.57 -7.05 0.81
CA SER A 224 -21.64 -6.88 -0.65
C SER A 224 -21.51 -5.42 -1.05
N GLY A 225 -20.32 -4.86 -0.94
CA GLY A 225 -20.03 -3.50 -1.42
C GLY A 225 -19.72 -2.49 -0.33
N PHE A 226 -19.38 -1.28 -0.76
CA PHE A 226 -19.16 -0.13 0.10
C PHE A 226 -20.34 0.82 -0.02
N GLU A 227 -20.72 1.47 1.08
CA GLU A 227 -21.69 2.57 1.04
C GLU A 227 -21.11 3.73 0.22
N LYS A 228 -21.99 4.45 -0.49
CA LYS A 228 -21.58 5.56 -1.37
C LYS A 228 -20.79 6.64 -0.62
N GLU A 229 -21.11 6.87 0.64
CA GLU A 229 -20.44 7.83 1.51
C GLU A 229 -18.96 7.50 1.72
N ILE A 230 -18.62 6.22 1.78
CA ILE A 230 -17.22 5.75 1.93
C ILE A 230 -16.46 5.90 0.62
N ILE A 231 -17.16 5.75 -0.52
CA ILE A 231 -16.53 5.84 -1.85
C ILE A 231 -16.44 7.29 -2.32
N LYS A 232 -17.31 8.17 -1.86
CA LYS A 232 -17.41 9.56 -2.29
C LYS A 232 -16.09 10.35 -2.27
N PRO A 233 -15.23 10.25 -1.24
CA PRO A 233 -13.90 10.84 -1.29
C PRO A 233 -13.04 10.27 -2.42
N LEU A 234 -13.23 8.99 -2.75
CA LEU A 234 -12.52 8.32 -3.84
C LEU A 234 -13.02 8.77 -5.22
N GLU A 235 -14.32 9.08 -5.35
CA GLU A 235 -14.92 9.59 -6.60
C GLU A 235 -14.32 10.94 -7.02
N ASN A 236 -13.98 11.79 -6.07
CA ASN A 236 -13.37 13.09 -6.34
C ASN A 236 -11.92 12.99 -6.86
N LEU A 237 -11.23 11.90 -6.53
CA LEU A 237 -9.83 11.65 -6.93
C LEU A 237 -9.71 10.79 -8.17
N PHE A 238 -10.68 9.93 -8.39
CA PHE A 238 -10.79 9.11 -9.57
C PHE A 238 -12.10 9.49 -10.26
N ASP A 239 -12.02 10.01 -11.47
CA ASP A 239 -13.20 10.23 -12.33
C ASP A 239 -13.81 8.85 -12.68
N PHE A 240 -14.55 8.26 -11.75
CA PHE A 240 -15.17 6.94 -11.88
C PHE A 240 -16.19 6.90 -13.01
N GLU A 241 -16.83 8.03 -13.36
CA GLU A 241 -17.78 8.06 -14.47
C GLU A 241 -17.10 7.86 -15.83
N LYS A 242 -15.88 8.37 -16.00
CA LYS A 242 -15.10 8.15 -17.23
C LYS A 242 -14.41 6.80 -17.31
N LYS A 243 -14.29 6.12 -16.16
CA LYS A 243 -13.58 4.84 -16.05
C LYS A 243 -14.52 3.73 -15.61
N LYS A 244 -15.54 3.40 -16.41
CA LYS A 244 -16.42 2.23 -16.21
C LYS A 244 -15.69 0.88 -16.13
N THR A 245 -14.36 0.85 -16.16
CA THR A 245 -13.56 -0.37 -16.31
C THR A 245 -12.86 -0.80 -15.02
N PHE A 246 -12.94 -0.07 -13.89
CA PHE A 246 -11.97 -0.31 -12.81
C PHE A 246 -12.50 -0.99 -11.56
N ILE A 247 -13.78 -0.96 -11.26
CA ILE A 247 -14.30 -1.71 -10.12
C ILE A 247 -15.72 -2.16 -10.43
N ASN A 248 -15.86 -3.31 -11.10
CA ASN A 248 -17.13 -4.01 -11.13
C ASN A 248 -17.23 -4.84 -9.84
N PHE A 249 -17.76 -4.24 -8.77
CA PHE A 249 -17.97 -4.91 -7.49
C PHE A 249 -19.07 -5.98 -7.54
N ASN A 250 -19.80 -6.09 -8.65
CA ASN A 250 -20.84 -7.09 -8.84
C ASN A 250 -20.31 -8.41 -9.41
N GLU A 251 -19.01 -8.49 -9.75
CA GLU A 251 -18.35 -9.70 -10.27
C GLU A 251 -17.28 -10.25 -9.32
N LEU A 252 -17.24 -9.73 -8.06
CA LEU A 252 -16.38 -10.26 -7.00
C LEU A 252 -17.15 -11.16 -6.08
#